data_4662c047939127baa76b7bc1b03def8e
#
_entry.id   4662c047939127baa76b7bc1b03def8e
#
_cell.length_a   1.000
_cell.length_b   1.000
_cell.length_c   1.000
_cell.angle_alpha   90.00
_cell.angle_beta   90.00
_cell.angle_gamma   90.00
#
_symmetry.space_group_name_H-M   'P 1'
#
loop_
_entity.id
_entity.type
_entity.pdbx_description
1 polymer ?
#
loop_
_entity_poly.entity_id
_entity_poly.type
_entity_poly.pdbx_seq_one_letter_code
_entity_poly.pdbx_strand_id
1 'polypeptide(L)'
;MKLALAARNLTLCGVTTDGSALYPEPLLEVFGAVPHHICTFHIMAEVGKAVLGAVASARKGLAATQPKLRRGRPSTPAAKQAARTKKRLAAQRAALFTQRYLFVQRHLSKTERKTLWRITRGVPQLQKLRAIMEQVYAWFDRRCRPQTALAKLAPLRRHVQRFKELGDTLKKLFSPTLEKALTFLDDTLLPSTSNAVERGNRRYRKMQKSVYRVRTHAQISARLALDMWREAQAEGRQHTLALLHLARAG
;
A
#
# COMPACT_ATOMS: atom_id res chain seq x y z
N MET A 1 -4.62 29.91 2.14
CA MET A 1 -4.87 29.00 3.27
C MET A 1 -4.38 29.58 4.59
N LYS A 2 -3.13 30.03 4.74
CA LYS A 2 -2.60 30.65 6.00
C LYS A 2 -3.49 31.77 6.54
N LEU A 3 -3.83 32.76 5.70
CA LEU A 3 -4.74 33.86 6.07
C LEU A 3 -6.13 33.38 6.50
N ALA A 4 -6.66 32.35 5.86
CA ALA A 4 -7.97 31.80 6.22
C ALA A 4 -7.97 31.05 7.56
N LEU A 5 -6.85 30.44 7.95
CA LEU A 5 -6.66 29.84 9.26
C LEU A 5 -6.53 30.93 10.33
N ALA A 6 -5.68 31.95 10.07
CA ALA A 6 -5.49 33.07 11.00
C ALA A 6 -6.79 33.81 11.25
N ALA A 7 -7.59 34.11 10.23
CA ALA A 7 -8.90 34.76 10.34
C ALA A 7 -9.91 33.98 11.22
N ARG A 8 -9.66 32.68 11.44
CA ARG A 8 -10.51 31.81 12.27
C ARG A 8 -9.86 31.41 13.59
N ASN A 9 -8.73 32.01 13.95
CA ASN A 9 -7.90 31.63 15.10
C ASN A 9 -7.56 30.14 15.14
N LEU A 10 -7.31 29.52 13.95
CA LEU A 10 -6.94 28.12 13.83
C LEU A 10 -5.44 27.98 13.63
N THR A 11 -4.83 27.05 14.35
CA THR A 11 -3.42 26.68 14.22
C THR A 11 -3.30 25.39 13.44
N LEU A 12 -2.36 25.34 12.48
CA LEU A 12 -2.04 24.13 11.74
C LEU A 12 -1.13 23.24 12.58
N CYS A 13 -1.66 22.12 13.07
CA CYS A 13 -0.90 21.18 13.91
C CYS A 13 -0.04 20.19 13.08
N GLY A 14 -0.35 19.98 11.81
CA GLY A 14 0.41 19.10 10.94
C GLY A 14 -0.23 18.93 9.57
N VAL A 15 0.53 18.34 8.64
CA VAL A 15 0.09 18.12 7.26
C VAL A 15 0.37 16.68 6.85
N THR A 16 -0.57 16.02 6.18
CA THR A 16 -0.37 14.71 5.55
C THR A 16 -0.47 14.84 4.04
N THR A 17 0.60 14.42 3.33
CA THR A 17 0.65 14.44 1.85
C THR A 17 0.88 13.05 1.25
N ASP A 18 0.84 12.94 -0.07
CA ASP A 18 1.15 11.71 -0.81
C ASP A 18 2.66 11.44 -0.97
N GLY A 19 3.51 12.34 -0.47
CA GLY A 19 4.96 12.24 -0.57
C GLY A 19 5.55 12.80 -1.86
N SER A 20 4.78 13.56 -2.65
CA SER A 20 5.30 14.30 -3.79
C SER A 20 6.38 15.30 -3.35
N ALA A 21 7.45 15.42 -4.15
CA ALA A 21 8.53 16.38 -3.94
C ALA A 21 8.08 17.84 -4.03
N LEU A 22 6.89 18.10 -4.55
CA LEU A 22 6.32 19.44 -4.69
C LEU A 22 5.86 20.08 -3.38
N TYR A 23 5.68 19.31 -2.30
CA TYR A 23 5.10 19.82 -1.05
C TYR A 23 6.10 20.34 -0.01
N PRO A 24 7.29 19.73 0.20
CA PRO A 24 8.12 20.06 1.36
C PRO A 24 8.52 21.53 1.42
N GLU A 25 9.00 22.08 0.31
CA GLU A 25 9.48 23.46 0.24
C GLU A 25 8.35 24.50 0.42
N PRO A 26 7.24 24.45 -0.33
CA PRO A 26 6.12 25.36 -0.12
C PRO A 26 5.48 25.25 1.27
N LEU A 27 5.47 24.05 1.86
CA LEU A 27 4.94 23.88 3.22
C LEU A 27 5.84 24.56 4.25
N LEU A 28 7.16 24.43 4.13
CA LEU A 28 8.12 25.09 5.00
C LEU A 28 8.06 26.59 4.85
N GLU A 29 7.99 27.12 3.62
CA GLU A 29 7.90 28.54 3.33
C GLU A 29 6.63 29.19 3.89
N VAL A 30 5.47 28.55 3.69
CA VAL A 30 4.18 29.12 4.08
C VAL A 30 3.87 28.92 5.57
N PHE A 31 4.17 27.75 6.13
CA PHE A 31 3.74 27.36 7.48
C PHE A 31 4.89 27.21 8.49
N GLY A 32 6.15 27.27 8.04
CA GLY A 32 7.32 27.02 8.89
C GLY A 32 7.49 25.54 9.21
N ALA A 33 8.16 25.24 10.32
CA ALA A 33 8.46 23.87 10.75
C ALA A 33 7.23 23.16 11.35
N VAL A 34 6.26 22.84 10.50
CA VAL A 34 5.05 22.08 10.89
C VAL A 34 5.28 20.59 10.66
N PRO A 35 4.85 19.68 11.56
CA PRO A 35 4.93 18.25 11.36
C PRO A 35 4.35 17.83 10.00
N HIS A 36 5.20 17.23 9.16
CA HIS A 36 4.83 16.79 7.83
C HIS A 36 4.88 15.26 7.74
N HIS A 37 3.72 14.65 7.68
CA HIS A 37 3.55 13.21 7.52
C HIS A 37 3.36 12.84 6.04
N ILE A 38 3.98 11.75 5.61
CA ILE A 38 3.74 11.15 4.30
C ILE A 38 2.73 10.00 4.44
N CYS A 39 1.69 10.04 3.63
CA CYS A 39 0.61 9.04 3.64
C CYS A 39 1.15 7.62 3.51
N THR A 40 0.92 6.80 4.52
CA THR A 40 1.38 5.40 4.56
C THR A 40 0.81 4.58 3.41
N PHE A 41 -0.38 4.89 2.93
CA PHE A 41 -1.00 4.19 1.80
C PHE A 41 -0.15 4.30 0.52
N HIS A 42 0.37 5.49 0.20
CA HIS A 42 1.20 5.68 -0.99
C HIS A 42 2.51 4.91 -0.89
N ILE A 43 3.16 4.93 0.27
CA ILE A 43 4.38 4.14 0.51
C ILE A 43 4.10 2.64 0.36
N MET A 44 3.03 2.16 0.98
CA MET A 44 2.63 0.76 0.88
C MET A 44 2.28 0.34 -0.55
N ALA A 45 1.66 1.25 -1.32
CA ALA A 45 1.36 1.01 -2.73
C ALA A 45 2.65 0.88 -3.58
N GLU A 46 3.66 1.72 -3.33
CA GLU A 46 4.94 1.65 -4.03
C GLU A 46 5.71 0.37 -3.69
N VAL A 47 5.80 0.02 -2.40
CA VAL A 47 6.43 -1.24 -1.97
C VAL A 47 5.67 -2.43 -2.56
N GLY A 48 4.35 -2.38 -2.56
CA GLY A 48 3.51 -3.41 -3.17
C GLY A 48 3.78 -3.60 -4.66
N LYS A 49 3.93 -2.51 -5.43
CA LYS A 49 4.31 -2.56 -6.85
C LYS A 49 5.68 -3.22 -7.03
N ALA A 50 6.68 -2.86 -6.21
CA ALA A 50 8.01 -3.46 -6.28
C ALA A 50 7.99 -4.96 -5.96
N VAL A 51 7.24 -5.39 -4.93
CA VAL A 51 7.04 -6.81 -4.60
C VAL A 51 6.38 -7.56 -5.76
N LEU A 52 5.32 -7.00 -6.36
CA LEU A 52 4.66 -7.62 -7.52
C LEU A 52 5.60 -7.71 -8.74
N GLY A 53 6.46 -6.72 -8.96
CA GLY A 53 7.53 -6.75 -9.97
C GLY A 53 8.51 -7.89 -9.71
N ALA A 54 8.98 -8.04 -8.47
CA ALA A 54 9.88 -9.12 -8.08
C ALA A 54 9.22 -10.51 -8.21
N VAL A 55 7.93 -10.67 -7.90
CA VAL A 55 7.17 -11.90 -8.17
C VAL A 55 7.10 -12.20 -9.66
N ALA A 56 6.88 -11.18 -10.50
CA ALA A 56 6.86 -11.33 -11.94
C ALA A 56 8.23 -11.76 -12.50
N SER A 57 9.33 -11.19 -11.97
CA SER A 57 10.70 -11.57 -12.33
C SER A 57 11.01 -13.01 -11.90
N ALA A 58 10.64 -13.41 -10.68
CA ALA A 58 10.78 -14.79 -10.22
C ALA A 58 9.98 -15.78 -11.12
N ARG A 59 8.78 -15.41 -11.55
CA ARG A 59 7.96 -16.19 -12.48
C ARG A 59 8.63 -16.34 -13.86
N LYS A 60 9.28 -15.28 -14.36
CA LYS A 60 10.08 -15.35 -15.60
C LYS A 60 11.28 -16.28 -15.41
N GLY A 61 11.98 -16.22 -14.28
CA GLY A 61 13.08 -17.14 -13.95
C GLY A 61 12.64 -18.60 -13.96
N LEU A 62 11.47 -18.93 -13.38
CA LEU A 62 10.90 -20.27 -13.44
C LEU A 62 10.58 -20.72 -14.87
N ALA A 63 10.32 -19.81 -15.80
CA ALA A 63 10.16 -20.16 -17.22
C ALA A 63 11.48 -20.58 -17.85
N ALA A 64 12.56 -19.87 -17.53
CA ALA A 64 13.89 -20.16 -18.07
C ALA A 64 14.45 -21.52 -17.57
N THR A 65 14.06 -21.94 -16.36
CA THR A 65 14.50 -23.24 -15.78
C THR A 65 13.67 -24.44 -16.24
N GLN A 66 12.65 -24.23 -17.10
CA GLN A 66 11.86 -25.36 -17.60
C GLN A 66 12.69 -26.27 -18.52
N PRO A 67 12.64 -27.61 -18.31
CA PRO A 67 13.35 -28.54 -19.17
C PRO A 67 12.80 -28.50 -20.60
N LYS A 68 13.70 -28.44 -21.56
CA LYS A 68 13.37 -28.61 -22.98
C LYS A 68 13.06 -30.07 -23.26
N LEU A 69 11.87 -30.37 -23.74
CA LEU A 69 11.47 -31.73 -24.10
C LEU A 69 11.67 -31.93 -25.60
N ARG A 70 12.13 -33.12 -25.98
CA ARG A 70 12.11 -33.57 -27.39
C ARG A 70 10.66 -33.78 -27.86
N ARG A 71 10.43 -33.68 -29.17
CA ARG A 71 9.12 -34.00 -29.77
C ARG A 71 8.80 -35.47 -29.54
N GLY A 72 7.53 -35.81 -29.32
CA GLY A 72 7.04 -37.18 -29.14
C GLY A 72 6.76 -37.54 -27.68
N ARG A 73 6.29 -38.77 -27.46
CA ARG A 73 5.96 -39.28 -26.12
C ARG A 73 7.24 -39.59 -25.33
N PRO A 74 7.37 -39.13 -24.08
CA PRO A 74 8.53 -39.46 -23.25
C PRO A 74 8.63 -40.95 -22.99
N SER A 75 9.66 -41.61 -23.51
CA SER A 75 9.86 -43.08 -23.38
C SER A 75 10.77 -43.42 -22.20
N THR A 76 11.84 -42.64 -21.99
CA THR A 76 12.83 -42.93 -20.93
C THR A 76 12.38 -42.38 -19.56
N PRO A 77 12.85 -42.99 -18.44
CA PRO A 77 12.57 -42.50 -17.10
C PRO A 77 12.95 -41.02 -16.93
N ALA A 78 14.10 -40.58 -17.44
CA ALA A 78 14.57 -39.22 -17.40
C ALA A 78 13.64 -38.28 -18.19
N ALA A 79 13.18 -38.65 -19.38
CA ALA A 79 12.23 -37.85 -20.17
C ALA A 79 10.87 -37.75 -19.49
N LYS A 80 10.38 -38.82 -18.85
CA LYS A 80 9.15 -38.82 -18.06
C LYS A 80 9.27 -37.85 -16.86
N GLN A 81 10.41 -37.87 -16.15
CA GLN A 81 10.68 -36.98 -15.04
C GLN A 81 10.77 -35.50 -15.49
N ALA A 82 11.46 -35.23 -16.61
CA ALA A 82 11.52 -33.89 -17.20
C ALA A 82 10.13 -33.36 -17.60
N ALA A 83 9.27 -34.23 -18.18
CA ALA A 83 7.89 -33.86 -18.51
C ALA A 83 7.05 -33.52 -17.26
N ARG A 84 7.17 -34.32 -16.19
CA ARG A 84 6.51 -34.05 -14.89
C ARG A 84 6.98 -32.73 -14.31
N THR A 85 8.29 -32.46 -14.31
CA THR A 85 8.89 -31.22 -13.84
C THR A 85 8.38 -30.01 -14.63
N LYS A 86 8.36 -30.12 -15.97
CA LYS A 86 7.81 -29.07 -16.85
C LYS A 86 6.35 -28.76 -16.52
N LYS A 87 5.50 -29.78 -16.37
CA LYS A 87 4.09 -29.62 -16.01
C LYS A 87 3.93 -28.97 -14.66
N ARG A 88 4.72 -29.37 -13.63
CA ARG A 88 4.71 -28.77 -12.29
C ARG A 88 5.10 -27.30 -12.33
N LEU A 89 6.20 -26.95 -13.02
CA LEU A 89 6.65 -25.57 -13.13
C LEU A 89 5.65 -24.69 -13.90
N ALA A 90 5.03 -25.22 -14.95
CA ALA A 90 3.99 -24.50 -15.68
C ALA A 90 2.76 -24.22 -14.79
N ALA A 91 2.31 -25.19 -14.02
CA ALA A 91 1.21 -25.01 -13.05
C ALA A 91 1.57 -24.00 -11.96
N GLN A 92 2.79 -24.06 -11.41
CA GLN A 92 3.28 -23.11 -10.42
C GLN A 92 3.33 -21.69 -10.99
N ARG A 93 3.81 -21.49 -12.22
CA ARG A 93 3.83 -20.19 -12.91
C ARG A 93 2.43 -19.62 -13.12
N ALA A 94 1.46 -20.44 -13.51
CA ALA A 94 0.07 -20.05 -13.67
C ALA A 94 -0.53 -19.62 -12.32
N ALA A 95 -0.31 -20.41 -11.28
CA ALA A 95 -0.76 -20.11 -9.93
C ALA A 95 -0.13 -18.82 -9.37
N LEU A 96 1.16 -18.58 -9.60
CA LEU A 96 1.84 -17.32 -9.23
C LEU A 96 1.23 -16.11 -9.94
N PHE A 97 0.79 -16.25 -11.18
CA PHE A 97 0.11 -15.15 -11.88
C PHE A 97 -1.27 -14.87 -11.29
N THR A 98 -2.08 -15.90 -11.11
CA THR A 98 -3.45 -15.77 -10.61
C THR A 98 -3.48 -15.28 -9.17
N GLN A 99 -2.57 -15.79 -8.32
CA GLN A 99 -2.55 -15.54 -6.88
C GLN A 99 -1.50 -14.49 -6.45
N ARG A 100 -0.97 -13.69 -7.38
CA ARG A 100 0.11 -12.72 -7.10
C ARG A 100 -0.23 -11.72 -5.99
N TYR A 101 -1.49 -11.35 -5.84
CA TYR A 101 -1.91 -10.39 -4.83
C TYR A 101 -1.82 -10.90 -3.39
N LEU A 102 -1.72 -12.22 -3.17
CA LEU A 102 -1.46 -12.80 -1.85
C LEU A 102 -0.11 -12.33 -1.27
N PHE A 103 0.84 -11.93 -2.13
CA PHE A 103 2.13 -11.40 -1.66
C PHE A 103 2.00 -10.02 -1.01
N VAL A 104 1.01 -9.23 -1.42
CA VAL A 104 0.80 -7.84 -0.98
C VAL A 104 -0.51 -7.64 -0.22
N GLN A 105 -1.24 -8.68 0.07
CA GLN A 105 -2.45 -8.61 0.90
C GLN A 105 -2.07 -8.54 2.37
N ARG A 106 -2.62 -7.56 3.13
CA ARG A 106 -2.23 -7.32 4.53
C ARG A 106 -2.63 -8.48 5.45
N HIS A 107 -3.86 -8.95 5.33
CA HIS A 107 -4.39 -10.05 6.14
C HIS A 107 -4.70 -11.24 5.25
N LEU A 108 -4.08 -12.37 5.53
CA LEU A 108 -4.32 -13.64 4.85
C LEU A 108 -5.15 -14.57 5.73
N SER A 109 -6.18 -15.16 5.17
CA SER A 109 -6.91 -16.26 5.77
C SER A 109 -6.04 -17.52 5.87
N LYS A 110 -6.48 -18.50 6.63
CA LYS A 110 -5.77 -19.80 6.73
C LYS A 110 -5.65 -20.50 5.37
N THR A 111 -6.66 -20.42 4.53
CA THR A 111 -6.69 -20.99 3.18
C THR A 111 -5.72 -20.29 2.22
N GLU A 112 -5.67 -18.95 2.27
CA GLU A 112 -4.75 -18.14 1.48
C GLU A 112 -3.30 -18.38 1.87
N ARG A 113 -2.99 -18.52 3.18
CA ARG A 113 -1.64 -18.90 3.66
C ARG A 113 -1.21 -20.28 3.13
N LYS A 114 -2.10 -21.28 3.15
CA LYS A 114 -1.83 -22.60 2.56
C LYS A 114 -1.58 -22.49 1.06
N THR A 115 -2.37 -21.69 0.36
CA THR A 115 -2.18 -21.45 -1.09
C THR A 115 -0.84 -20.78 -1.36
N LEU A 116 -0.51 -19.71 -0.61
CA LEU A 116 0.77 -19.03 -0.74
C LEU A 116 1.96 -19.96 -0.48
N TRP A 117 1.91 -20.77 0.59
CA TRP A 117 2.93 -21.78 0.88
C TRP A 117 3.11 -22.76 -0.30
N ARG A 118 2.01 -23.26 -0.86
CA ARG A 118 2.05 -24.20 -2.00
C ARG A 118 2.69 -23.58 -3.25
N ILE A 119 2.35 -22.36 -3.60
CA ILE A 119 2.88 -21.69 -4.80
C ILE A 119 4.32 -21.22 -4.64
N THR A 120 4.78 -20.99 -3.40
CA THR A 120 6.17 -20.57 -3.10
C THR A 120 7.09 -21.74 -2.82
N ARG A 121 6.55 -22.98 -2.73
CA ARG A 121 7.33 -24.18 -2.42
C ARG A 121 8.46 -24.38 -3.43
N GLY A 122 9.68 -24.57 -2.93
CA GLY A 122 10.88 -24.75 -3.76
C GLY A 122 11.44 -23.44 -4.36
N VAL A 123 10.89 -22.29 -4.01
CA VAL A 123 11.38 -20.98 -4.44
C VAL A 123 11.56 -20.07 -3.22
N PRO A 124 12.68 -20.19 -2.49
CA PRO A 124 12.92 -19.43 -1.26
C PRO A 124 12.81 -17.91 -1.41
N GLN A 125 13.16 -17.41 -2.60
CA GLN A 125 13.05 -15.98 -2.92
C GLN A 125 11.60 -15.46 -2.78
N LEU A 126 10.61 -16.23 -3.23
CA LEU A 126 9.19 -15.86 -3.11
C LEU A 126 8.71 -15.83 -1.66
N GLN A 127 9.19 -16.75 -0.82
CA GLN A 127 8.87 -16.75 0.62
C GLN A 127 9.43 -15.50 1.30
N LYS A 128 10.65 -15.10 0.93
CA LYS A 128 11.28 -13.87 1.45
C LYS A 128 10.54 -12.61 1.04
N LEU A 129 10.00 -12.54 -0.18
CA LEU A 129 9.19 -11.40 -0.62
C LEU A 129 7.96 -11.21 0.29
N ARG A 130 7.29 -12.29 0.65
CA ARG A 130 6.15 -12.22 1.59
C ARG A 130 6.59 -11.77 2.98
N ALA A 131 7.68 -12.32 3.50
CA ALA A 131 8.23 -11.93 4.80
C ALA A 131 8.60 -10.43 4.86
N ILE A 132 9.14 -9.89 3.76
CA ILE A 132 9.43 -8.46 3.62
C ILE A 132 8.13 -7.64 3.74
N MET A 133 7.07 -8.03 3.02
CA MET A 133 5.79 -7.32 3.11
C MET A 133 5.19 -7.37 4.52
N GLU A 134 5.28 -8.49 5.22
CA GLU A 134 4.79 -8.62 6.59
C GLU A 134 5.57 -7.72 7.55
N GLN A 135 6.90 -7.59 7.37
CA GLN A 135 7.71 -6.65 8.14
C GLN A 135 7.33 -5.20 7.85
N VAL A 136 7.11 -4.84 6.59
CA VAL A 136 6.65 -3.49 6.20
C VAL A 136 5.29 -3.19 6.82
N TYR A 137 4.34 -4.11 6.80
CA TYR A 137 3.05 -3.92 7.47
C TYR A 137 3.17 -3.71 8.98
N ALA A 138 4.09 -4.42 9.62
CA ALA A 138 4.32 -4.29 11.06
C ALA A 138 4.90 -2.92 11.45
N TRP A 139 5.62 -2.24 10.55
CA TRP A 139 6.15 -0.89 10.81
C TRP A 139 5.05 0.17 10.84
N PHE A 140 4.10 0.06 9.92
CA PHE A 140 2.99 1.00 9.81
C PHE A 140 1.78 0.63 10.67
N ASP A 141 1.97 -0.26 11.65
CA ASP A 141 0.97 -0.49 12.69
C ASP A 141 1.13 0.59 13.77
N ARG A 142 0.04 1.28 14.12
CA ARG A 142 0.03 2.30 15.18
C ARG A 142 0.50 1.78 16.56
N ARG A 143 0.51 0.47 16.74
CA ARG A 143 1.07 -0.17 17.95
C ARG A 143 2.59 -0.24 17.93
N CYS A 144 3.24 0.03 16.81
CA CYS A 144 4.68 0.02 16.69
C CYS A 144 5.24 1.34 17.24
N ARG A 145 6.17 1.27 18.19
CA ARG A 145 6.91 2.44 18.66
C ARG A 145 7.91 2.85 17.58
N PRO A 146 8.17 4.17 17.34
CA PRO A 146 9.11 4.66 16.32
C PRO A 146 10.49 4.05 16.44
N GLN A 147 11.05 3.98 17.66
CA GLN A 147 12.35 3.35 17.92
C GLN A 147 12.37 1.87 17.51
N THR A 148 11.27 1.14 17.76
CA THR A 148 11.12 -0.26 17.34
C THR A 148 11.04 -0.37 15.81
N ALA A 149 10.34 0.58 15.16
CA ALA A 149 10.27 0.64 13.71
C ALA A 149 11.65 0.86 13.09
N LEU A 150 12.44 1.81 13.63
CA LEU A 150 13.80 2.09 13.19
C LEU A 150 14.76 0.92 13.44
N ALA A 151 14.68 0.25 14.60
CA ALA A 151 15.49 -0.94 14.92
C ALA A 151 15.21 -2.11 13.96
N LYS A 152 13.97 -2.28 13.50
CA LYS A 152 13.60 -3.31 12.52
C LYS A 152 14.05 -2.98 11.09
N LEU A 153 14.44 -1.75 10.84
CA LEU A 153 14.85 -1.25 9.53
C LEU A 153 16.15 -1.94 9.04
N ALA A 154 17.15 -2.06 9.90
CA ALA A 154 18.45 -2.64 9.55
C ALA A 154 18.37 -4.12 9.11
N PRO A 155 17.66 -5.02 9.81
CA PRO A 155 17.42 -6.38 9.33
C PRO A 155 16.67 -6.43 7.99
N LEU A 156 15.67 -5.59 7.81
CA LEU A 156 14.94 -5.55 6.55
C LEU A 156 15.84 -5.10 5.39
N ARG A 157 16.67 -4.10 5.61
CA ARG A 157 17.64 -3.61 4.61
C ARG A 157 18.51 -4.74 4.07
N ARG A 158 18.99 -5.63 4.94
CA ARG A 158 19.76 -6.83 4.56
C ARG A 158 18.93 -7.83 3.73
N HIS A 159 17.66 -8.01 4.05
CA HIS A 159 16.77 -8.88 3.31
C HIS A 159 16.45 -8.34 1.90
N VAL A 160 16.28 -7.05 1.78
CA VAL A 160 15.88 -6.35 0.55
C VAL A 160 17.03 -6.25 -0.46
N GLN A 161 18.29 -6.14 -0.02
CA GLN A 161 19.46 -6.04 -0.91
C GLN A 161 19.54 -7.15 -1.96
N ARG A 162 18.89 -8.30 -1.73
CA ARG A 162 18.81 -9.41 -2.67
C ARG A 162 17.84 -9.21 -3.83
N PHE A 163 16.99 -8.18 -3.78
CA PHE A 163 15.99 -7.86 -4.79
C PHE A 163 16.20 -6.43 -5.26
N LYS A 164 16.81 -6.26 -6.44
CA LYS A 164 17.19 -4.96 -6.98
C LYS A 164 16.02 -3.96 -7.01
N GLU A 165 14.88 -4.39 -7.53
CA GLU A 165 13.68 -3.53 -7.66
C GLU A 165 13.14 -3.07 -6.30
N LEU A 166 13.13 -3.97 -5.30
CA LEU A 166 12.78 -3.64 -3.92
C LEU A 166 13.82 -2.75 -3.26
N GLY A 167 15.11 -3.01 -3.51
CA GLY A 167 16.22 -2.21 -2.99
C GLY A 167 16.12 -0.76 -3.42
N ASP A 168 15.81 -0.50 -4.69
CA ASP A 168 15.69 0.86 -5.21
C ASP A 168 14.45 1.59 -4.67
N THR A 169 13.31 0.90 -4.54
CA THR A 169 12.11 1.46 -3.90
C THR A 169 12.35 1.79 -2.44
N LEU A 170 12.97 0.86 -1.70
CA LEU A 170 13.25 1.07 -0.29
C LEU A 170 14.38 2.06 -0.03
N LYS A 171 15.37 2.20 -0.93
CA LYS A 171 16.33 3.32 -0.86
C LYS A 171 15.64 4.68 -0.86
N LYS A 172 14.60 4.86 -1.66
CA LYS A 172 13.78 6.08 -1.63
C LYS A 172 13.09 6.28 -0.29
N LEU A 173 12.64 5.20 0.36
CA LEU A 173 11.99 5.24 1.67
C LEU A 173 12.99 5.43 2.83
N PHE A 174 14.29 5.09 2.64
CA PHE A 174 15.36 5.31 3.62
C PHE A 174 15.92 6.74 3.62
N SER A 175 15.42 7.59 2.77
CA SER A 175 15.63 9.02 2.81
C SER A 175 14.85 9.67 3.96
N PRO A 176 15.00 10.97 4.22
CA PRO A 176 14.16 11.75 5.15
C PRO A 176 12.66 11.55 4.96
N THR A 177 12.26 11.04 3.80
CA THR A 177 10.88 10.65 3.46
C THR A 177 10.33 9.55 4.37
N LEU A 178 11.16 8.59 4.83
CA LEU A 178 10.70 7.54 5.76
C LEU A 178 10.44 8.09 7.16
N GLU A 179 11.30 8.97 7.66
CA GLU A 179 11.09 9.61 8.96
C GLU A 179 9.78 10.37 8.96
N LYS A 180 9.50 11.13 7.90
CA LYS A 180 8.21 11.80 7.70
C LYS A 180 7.04 10.83 7.60
N ALA A 181 7.25 9.63 7.06
CA ALA A 181 6.22 8.60 6.98
C ALA A 181 5.93 7.91 8.33
N LEU A 182 6.82 8.02 9.29
CA LEU A 182 6.66 7.47 10.65
C LEU A 182 6.18 8.52 11.66
N THR A 183 6.10 9.80 11.30
CA THR A 183 5.68 10.90 12.19
C THR A 183 4.32 10.65 12.84
N PHE A 184 3.40 9.96 12.16
CA PHE A 184 2.08 9.60 12.72
C PHE A 184 2.14 8.64 13.92
N LEU A 185 3.26 7.96 14.13
CA LEU A 185 3.45 7.07 15.29
C LEU A 185 3.66 7.86 16.58
N ASP A 186 4.28 9.05 16.46
CA ASP A 186 4.55 9.96 17.57
C ASP A 186 3.37 10.91 17.83
N ASP A 187 2.62 11.26 16.77
CA ASP A 187 1.55 12.23 16.84
C ASP A 187 0.19 11.59 16.56
N THR A 188 -0.64 11.50 17.60
CA THR A 188 -1.99 10.93 17.52
C THR A 188 -2.97 11.80 16.73
N LEU A 189 -2.69 13.09 16.57
CA LEU A 189 -3.51 14.03 15.81
C LEU A 189 -3.32 13.86 14.31
N LEU A 190 -2.15 13.36 13.87
CA LEU A 190 -1.89 13.14 12.46
C LEU A 190 -2.55 11.85 11.96
N PRO A 191 -3.40 11.92 10.91
CA PRO A 191 -3.93 10.73 10.29
C PRO A 191 -2.81 9.96 9.55
N SER A 192 -2.77 8.65 9.69
CA SER A 192 -1.80 7.80 8.98
C SER A 192 -1.99 7.79 7.46
N THR A 193 -3.13 8.24 6.96
CA THR A 193 -3.48 8.24 5.53
C THR A 193 -4.19 9.51 5.12
N SER A 194 -4.02 9.91 3.87
CA SER A 194 -4.76 11.02 3.23
C SER A 194 -6.17 10.62 2.75
N ASN A 195 -6.74 9.54 3.25
CA ASN A 195 -8.01 8.99 2.78
C ASN A 195 -9.18 9.99 2.82
N ALA A 196 -9.20 10.90 3.80
CA ALA A 196 -10.23 11.94 3.87
C ALA A 196 -10.16 12.86 2.64
N VAL A 197 -8.96 13.34 2.30
CA VAL A 197 -8.72 14.19 1.12
C VAL A 197 -9.02 13.42 -0.17
N GLU A 198 -8.60 12.16 -0.27
CA GLU A 198 -8.88 11.33 -1.45
C GLU A 198 -10.37 11.07 -1.64
N ARG A 199 -11.12 10.82 -0.55
CA ARG A 199 -12.59 10.71 -0.61
C ARG A 199 -13.22 12.01 -1.08
N GLY A 200 -12.78 13.16 -0.56
CA GLY A 200 -13.21 14.48 -1.00
C GLY A 200 -12.94 14.71 -2.49
N ASN A 201 -11.72 14.45 -2.95
CA ASN A 201 -11.33 14.55 -4.36
C ASN A 201 -12.15 13.61 -5.27
N ARG A 202 -12.44 12.40 -4.82
CA ARG A 202 -13.27 11.44 -5.58
C ARG A 202 -14.71 11.91 -5.72
N ARG A 203 -15.28 12.47 -4.64
CA ARG A 203 -16.62 13.09 -4.67
C ARG A 203 -16.64 14.29 -5.60
N TYR A 204 -15.62 15.17 -5.50
CA TYR A 204 -15.49 16.32 -6.38
C TYR A 204 -15.39 15.92 -7.86
N ARG A 205 -14.57 14.93 -8.22
CA ARG A 205 -14.49 14.41 -9.59
C ARG A 205 -15.83 13.83 -10.09
N LYS A 206 -16.59 13.16 -9.20
CA LYS A 206 -17.93 12.71 -9.55
C LYS A 206 -18.89 13.88 -9.81
N MET A 207 -18.83 14.92 -8.98
CA MET A 207 -19.64 16.13 -9.17
C MET A 207 -19.26 16.87 -10.47
N GLN A 208 -17.99 16.95 -10.81
CA GLN A 208 -17.55 17.54 -12.09
C GLN A 208 -18.08 16.79 -13.32
N LYS A 209 -18.19 15.47 -13.23
CA LYS A 209 -18.67 14.60 -14.31
C LYS A 209 -20.19 14.47 -14.37
N SER A 210 -20.89 14.87 -13.32
CA SER A 210 -22.34 14.79 -13.23
C SER A 210 -23.01 16.06 -13.77
N VAL A 211 -24.36 16.05 -13.81
CA VAL A 211 -25.24 17.11 -14.32
C VAL A 211 -24.94 18.51 -13.77
N TYR A 212 -24.33 18.62 -12.60
CA TYR A 212 -24.11 19.89 -11.90
C TYR A 212 -22.95 20.76 -12.41
N ARG A 213 -22.12 20.30 -13.32
CA ARG A 213 -21.02 21.04 -13.98
C ARG A 213 -20.56 22.32 -13.24
N VAL A 214 -20.18 22.16 -11.97
CA VAL A 214 -19.73 23.28 -11.15
C VAL A 214 -18.42 23.81 -11.73
N ARG A 215 -18.43 25.04 -12.26
CA ARG A 215 -17.32 25.62 -13.02
C ARG A 215 -16.58 26.72 -12.30
N THR A 216 -17.23 27.45 -11.39
CA THR A 216 -16.62 28.59 -10.71
C THR A 216 -15.93 28.14 -9.40
N HIS A 217 -14.81 28.79 -9.07
CA HIS A 217 -14.05 28.51 -7.85
C HIS A 217 -14.95 28.70 -6.59
N ALA A 218 -15.79 29.73 -6.57
CA ALA A 218 -16.70 29.99 -5.45
C ALA A 218 -17.70 28.84 -5.23
N GLN A 219 -18.32 28.35 -6.30
CA GLN A 219 -19.24 27.20 -6.23
C GLN A 219 -18.55 25.91 -5.83
N ILE A 220 -17.31 25.67 -6.33
CA ILE A 220 -16.50 24.54 -5.93
C ILE A 220 -16.20 24.58 -4.45
N SER A 221 -15.74 25.73 -3.94
CA SER A 221 -15.42 25.93 -2.52
C SER A 221 -16.65 25.76 -1.63
N ALA A 222 -17.79 26.35 -2.00
CA ALA A 222 -19.03 26.22 -1.24
C ALA A 222 -19.51 24.75 -1.19
N ARG A 223 -19.39 24.03 -2.31
CA ARG A 223 -19.79 22.62 -2.37
C ARG A 223 -18.88 21.70 -1.56
N LEU A 224 -17.57 21.92 -1.63
CA LEU A 224 -16.60 21.21 -0.78
C LEU A 224 -16.85 21.49 0.71
N ALA A 225 -17.07 22.74 1.08
CA ALA A 225 -17.39 23.12 2.46
C ALA A 225 -18.66 22.42 2.96
N LEU A 226 -19.73 22.38 2.14
CA LEU A 226 -20.95 21.65 2.46
C LEU A 226 -20.74 20.14 2.62
N ASP A 227 -19.93 19.55 1.75
CA ASP A 227 -19.62 18.10 1.84
C ASP A 227 -18.79 17.78 3.10
N MET A 228 -17.82 18.62 3.44
CA MET A 228 -17.02 18.47 4.67
C MET A 228 -17.91 18.66 5.91
N TRP A 229 -18.80 19.64 5.92
CA TRP A 229 -19.76 19.85 7.01
C TRP A 229 -20.69 18.65 7.18
N ARG A 230 -21.25 18.12 6.08
CA ARG A 230 -22.07 16.90 6.11
C ARG A 230 -21.30 15.68 6.61
N GLU A 231 -20.02 15.55 6.28
CA GLU A 231 -19.18 14.46 6.75
C GLU A 231 -18.92 14.56 8.26
N ALA A 232 -18.63 15.76 8.77
CA ALA A 232 -18.49 16.03 10.20
C ALA A 232 -19.80 15.71 10.97
N GLN A 233 -20.96 16.09 10.42
CA GLN A 233 -22.27 15.76 11.00
C GLN A 233 -22.63 14.28 10.89
N ALA A 234 -22.00 13.54 9.95
CA ALA A 234 -22.27 12.13 9.73
C ALA A 234 -21.51 11.18 10.68
N GLU A 235 -20.55 11.70 11.47
CA GLU A 235 -19.85 10.88 12.48
C GLU A 235 -20.81 10.27 13.51
N GLY A 236 -21.93 10.95 13.83
CA GLY A 236 -23.01 10.38 14.63
C GLY A 236 -23.84 9.29 13.94
N ARG A 237 -23.76 9.15 12.61
CA ARG A 237 -24.56 8.14 11.85
C ARG A 237 -24.01 6.73 11.91
N GLN A 238 -22.78 6.51 12.33
CA GLN A 238 -22.26 5.16 12.58
C GLN A 238 -23.08 4.45 13.67
N HIS A 239 -23.55 5.17 14.67
CA HIS A 239 -24.51 4.66 15.65
C HIS A 239 -25.86 4.28 15.04
N THR A 240 -26.39 5.11 14.14
CA THR A 240 -27.69 4.85 13.49
C THR A 240 -27.63 3.63 12.58
N LEU A 241 -26.53 3.43 11.83
CA LEU A 241 -26.33 2.23 10.99
C LEU A 241 -26.18 0.97 11.85
N ALA A 242 -25.44 1.03 12.96
CA ALA A 242 -25.31 -0.09 13.88
C ALA A 242 -26.66 -0.46 14.51
N LEU A 243 -27.44 0.52 14.93
CA LEU A 243 -28.80 0.33 15.46
C LEU A 243 -29.77 -0.26 14.42
N LEU A 244 -29.68 0.19 13.16
CA LEU A 244 -30.50 -0.35 12.05
C LEU A 244 -30.10 -1.79 11.71
N HIS A 245 -28.82 -2.14 11.80
CA HIS A 245 -28.37 -3.52 11.62
C HIS A 245 -28.82 -4.43 12.76
N LEU A 246 -28.77 -3.96 14.00
CA LEU A 246 -29.29 -4.68 15.17
C LEU A 246 -30.81 -4.89 15.07
N ALA A 247 -31.56 -3.88 14.65
CA ALA A 247 -33.01 -3.98 14.46
C ALA A 247 -33.45 -4.89 13.30
N ARG A 248 -32.54 -5.20 12.36
CA ARG A 248 -32.82 -6.16 11.26
C ARG A 248 -32.42 -7.59 11.59
N ALA A 249 -31.59 -7.80 12.62
CA ALA A 249 -31.11 -9.12 13.04
C ALA A 249 -31.99 -9.77 14.15
N GLY A 250 -32.97 -9.07 14.71
CA GLY A 250 -34.04 -9.55 15.58
C GLY A 250 -35.37 -9.60 14.84
#